data_d113ecf1ca58275d1123c06b171335ae
#
_entry.id   d113ecf1ca58275d1123c06b171335ae
#
_cell.length_a   1.000
_cell.length_b   1.000
_cell.length_c   1.000
_cell.angle_alpha   90.00
_cell.angle_beta   90.00
_cell.angle_gamma   90.00
#
_symmetry.space_group_name_H-M   'P 1'
#
loop_
_entity.id
_entity.type
_entity.pdbx_description
1 polymer ?
#
loop_
_entity_poly.entity_id
_entity_poly.type
_entity_poly.pdbx_seq_one_letter_code
_entity_poly.pdbx_strand_id
1 'polypeptide(L)'
;MYFQIVVDTPYCGTRQEEYIECETMDEAIAYAQDACRNNAESYEYLVTGWDDEYFDTEEERDEAIEDFYGDCDWCVNEITAEEYFENNS
;
A
#
# COMPACT_ATOMS: atom_id res chain seq x y z
N MET A 1 -9.88 -18.34 6.48
CA MET A 1 -9.43 -18.14 5.09
C MET A 1 -8.08 -17.43 5.11
N TYR A 2 -7.24 -17.76 4.16
CA TYR A 2 -5.88 -17.22 4.08
C TYR A 2 -5.73 -16.40 2.81
N PHE A 3 -5.00 -15.28 2.90
CA PHE A 3 -4.87 -14.35 1.80
C PHE A 3 -3.43 -13.85 1.67
N GLN A 4 -3.02 -13.62 0.44
CA GLN A 4 -1.80 -12.92 0.11
C GLN A 4 -2.17 -11.47 -0.20
N ILE A 5 -1.54 -10.55 0.51
CA ILE A 5 -1.73 -9.11 0.32
C ILE A 5 -0.47 -8.56 -0.34
N VAL A 6 -0.65 -7.89 -1.47
CA VAL A 6 0.46 -7.26 -2.19
C VAL A 6 0.17 -5.76 -2.28
N VAL A 7 1.13 -4.95 -1.88
CA VAL A 7 1.04 -3.49 -1.92
C VAL A 7 2.24 -2.96 -2.70
N ASP A 8 1.97 -2.07 -3.64
CA ASP A 8 2.99 -1.48 -4.50
C ASP A 8 2.93 0.05 -4.43
N THR A 9 4.08 0.68 -4.28
CA THR A 9 4.20 2.13 -4.18
C THR A 9 4.97 2.67 -5.37
N PRO A 10 4.42 3.64 -6.12
CA PRO A 10 4.96 4.01 -7.44
C PRO A 10 6.37 4.60 -7.44
N TYR A 11 6.72 5.42 -6.47
CA TYR A 11 8.00 6.14 -6.52
C TYR A 11 9.21 5.35 -6.04
N CYS A 12 9.03 4.37 -5.21
CA CYS A 12 10.16 3.62 -4.65
C CYS A 12 10.31 2.24 -5.26
N GLY A 13 9.39 1.82 -6.12
CA GLY A 13 9.42 0.49 -6.70
C GLY A 13 9.41 -0.61 -5.65
N THR A 14 9.01 -0.30 -4.43
CA THR A 14 8.94 -1.28 -3.36
C THR A 14 7.62 -2.01 -3.42
N ARG A 15 7.72 -3.32 -3.52
CA ARG A 15 6.58 -4.21 -3.46
C ARG A 15 6.65 -4.94 -2.14
N GLN A 16 5.57 -4.86 -1.37
CA GLN A 16 5.48 -5.57 -0.11
C GLN A 16 4.46 -6.69 -0.22
N GLU A 17 4.84 -7.87 0.21
CA GLU A 17 3.96 -9.03 0.25
C GLU A 17 3.74 -9.43 1.70
N GLU A 18 2.49 -9.71 2.05
CA GLU A 18 2.12 -10.11 3.38
C GLU A 18 1.08 -11.23 3.31
N TYR A 19 1.15 -12.16 4.25
CA TYR A 19 0.24 -13.30 4.29
C TYR A 19 -0.56 -13.20 5.58
N ILE A 20 -1.90 -13.15 5.45
CA ILE A 20 -2.78 -12.95 6.60
C ILE A 20 -3.90 -13.98 6.63
N GLU A 21 -4.48 -14.15 7.82
CA GLU A 21 -5.67 -14.95 8.01
C GLU A 21 -6.84 -14.02 8.34
N CYS A 22 -7.94 -14.18 7.61
CA CYS A 22 -9.18 -13.43 7.81
C CYS A 22 -10.39 -14.36 7.68
N GLU A 23 -11.50 -13.95 8.23
CA GLU A 23 -12.74 -14.72 8.13
C GLU A 23 -13.41 -14.53 6.77
N THR A 24 -13.26 -13.34 6.16
CA THR A 24 -13.91 -13.00 4.89
C THR A 24 -12.97 -12.28 3.96
N MET A 25 -13.31 -12.29 2.66
CA MET A 25 -12.59 -11.51 1.64
C MET A 25 -12.68 -10.01 1.94
N ASP A 26 -13.81 -9.54 2.44
CA ASP A 26 -14.01 -8.11 2.75
C ASP A 26 -13.01 -7.63 3.81
N GLU A 27 -12.72 -8.46 4.81
CA GLU A 27 -11.71 -8.15 5.83
C GLU A 27 -10.31 -8.07 5.20
N ALA A 28 -10.00 -8.99 4.29
CA ALA A 28 -8.73 -8.97 3.58
C ALA A 28 -8.57 -7.73 2.71
N ILE A 29 -9.64 -7.32 2.03
CA ILE A 29 -9.66 -6.10 1.22
C ILE A 29 -9.43 -4.86 2.10
N ALA A 30 -10.12 -4.78 3.23
CA ALA A 30 -9.93 -3.67 4.17
C ALA A 30 -8.48 -3.62 4.68
N TYR A 31 -7.91 -4.75 4.99
CA TYR A 31 -6.52 -4.85 5.41
C TYR A 31 -5.57 -4.35 4.32
N ALA A 32 -5.81 -4.77 3.07
CA ALA A 32 -4.99 -4.36 1.93
C ALA A 32 -5.06 -2.84 1.72
N GLN A 33 -6.23 -2.25 1.84
CA GLN A 33 -6.42 -0.81 1.70
C GLN A 33 -5.67 -0.05 2.80
N ASP A 34 -5.76 -0.51 4.05
CA ASP A 34 -5.03 0.09 5.16
C ASP A 34 -3.52 -0.05 5.00
N ALA A 35 -3.05 -1.22 4.57
CA ALA A 35 -1.63 -1.47 4.34
C ALA A 35 -1.09 -0.58 3.21
N CYS A 36 -1.87 -0.42 2.13
CA CYS A 36 -1.52 0.45 1.02
C CYS A 36 -1.39 1.91 1.48
N ARG A 37 -2.35 2.38 2.26
CA ARG A 37 -2.35 3.72 2.80
C ARG A 37 -1.15 3.96 3.73
N ASN A 38 -0.90 3.04 4.65
CA ASN A 38 0.23 3.12 5.58
C ASN A 38 1.56 3.15 4.83
N ASN A 39 1.68 2.32 3.80
CA ASN A 39 2.87 2.28 2.97
C ASN A 39 3.07 3.60 2.22
N ALA A 40 1.99 4.16 1.67
CA ALA A 40 2.02 5.45 0.98
C ALA A 40 2.42 6.58 1.94
N GLU A 41 1.87 6.58 3.16
CA GLU A 41 2.24 7.57 4.18
C GLU A 41 3.73 7.55 4.51
N SER A 42 4.32 6.36 4.54
CA SER A 42 5.74 6.20 4.81
C SER A 42 6.63 6.82 3.72
N TYR A 43 6.12 6.92 2.50
CA TYR A 43 6.87 7.45 1.36
C TYR A 43 6.35 8.79 0.86
N GLU A 44 5.43 9.41 1.58
CA GLU A 44 4.86 10.71 1.22
C GLU A 44 5.94 11.78 1.05
N TYR A 45 7.01 11.70 1.82
CA TYR A 45 8.12 12.64 1.74
C TYR A 45 8.79 12.64 0.35
N LEU A 46 8.68 11.57 -0.42
CA LEU A 46 9.21 11.51 -1.78
C LEU A 46 8.43 12.41 -2.74
N VAL A 47 7.15 12.61 -2.46
CA VAL A 47 6.27 13.46 -3.26
C VAL A 47 6.39 14.93 -2.86
N THR A 48 6.32 15.19 -1.57
CA THR A 48 6.38 16.55 -1.03
C THR A 48 7.79 17.14 -1.10
N GLY A 49 8.77 16.27 -1.31
CA GLY A 49 10.16 16.69 -1.36
C GLY A 49 10.72 17.00 0.02
N TRP A 50 12.01 17.15 0.06
CA TRP A 50 12.73 17.55 1.27
C TRP A 50 12.65 19.06 1.46
N ASP A 51 12.04 19.73 0.50
CA ASP A 51 12.07 21.15 0.33
C ASP A 51 10.66 21.67 0.06
N ASP A 52 10.11 22.46 0.97
CA ASP A 52 8.78 23.06 0.82
C ASP A 52 8.71 24.02 -0.38
N GLU A 53 9.85 24.39 -0.93
CA GLU A 53 9.95 25.27 -2.11
C GLU A 53 9.64 24.57 -3.42
N TYR A 54 9.50 23.24 -3.42
CA TYR A 54 9.21 22.47 -4.64
C TYR A 54 7.84 22.80 -5.22
N PHE A 55 6.88 23.16 -4.37
CA PHE A 55 5.54 23.53 -4.78
C PHE A 55 5.29 25.01 -4.53
N ASP A 56 4.76 25.70 -5.54
CA ASP A 56 4.47 27.14 -5.44
C ASP A 56 3.26 27.41 -4.53
N THR A 57 2.31 26.48 -4.45
CA THR A 57 1.10 26.63 -3.63
C THR A 57 0.77 25.35 -2.88
N GLU A 58 -0.02 25.47 -1.79
CA GLU A 58 -0.52 24.31 -1.06
C GLU A 58 -1.42 23.42 -1.93
N GLU A 59 -2.15 24.03 -2.87
CA GLU A 59 -3.02 23.29 -3.79
C GLU A 59 -2.22 22.34 -4.66
N GLU A 60 -1.09 22.79 -5.19
CA GLU A 60 -0.22 21.94 -6.01
C GLU A 60 0.35 20.78 -5.20
N ARG A 61 0.72 21.05 -3.96
CA ARG A 61 1.21 20.03 -3.03
C ARG A 61 0.14 18.98 -2.74
N ASP A 62 -1.07 19.44 -2.42
CA ASP A 62 -2.20 18.55 -2.12
C ASP A 62 -2.58 17.70 -3.34
N GLU A 63 -2.55 18.27 -4.54
CA GLU A 63 -2.79 17.54 -5.79
C GLU A 63 -1.74 16.45 -6.01
N ALA A 64 -0.47 16.77 -5.79
CA ALA A 64 0.61 15.80 -5.94
C ALA A 64 0.48 14.66 -4.94
N ILE A 65 0.06 14.95 -3.71
CA ILE A 65 -0.17 13.94 -2.68
C ILE A 65 -1.36 13.05 -3.07
N GLU A 66 -2.45 13.62 -3.54
CA GLU A 66 -3.62 12.86 -3.99
C GLU A 66 -3.26 11.93 -5.16
N ASP A 67 -2.51 12.43 -6.12
CA ASP A 67 -2.06 11.63 -7.26
C ASP A 67 -1.17 10.47 -6.79
N PHE A 68 -0.32 10.72 -5.83
CA PHE A 68 0.56 9.69 -5.26
C PHE A 68 -0.25 8.58 -4.59
N TYR A 69 -1.23 8.94 -3.76
CA TYR A 69 -2.09 7.95 -3.11
C TYR A 69 -2.95 7.18 -4.11
N GLY A 70 -3.39 7.85 -5.17
CA GLY A 70 -4.16 7.23 -6.24
C GLY A 70 -3.35 6.24 -7.08
N ASP A 71 -2.04 6.45 -7.18
CA ASP A 71 -1.14 5.59 -7.94
C ASP A 71 -0.64 4.37 -7.15
N CYS A 72 -0.90 4.32 -5.85
CA CYS A 72 -0.58 3.15 -5.04
C CYS A 72 -1.56 2.02 -5.36
N ASP A 73 -1.04 0.84 -5.63
CA ASP A 73 -1.83 -0.34 -5.96
C ASP A 73 -1.79 -1.37 -4.83
N TRP A 74 -2.88 -2.10 -4.72
CA TRP A 74 -2.95 -3.24 -3.82
C TRP A 74 -3.68 -4.39 -4.51
N CYS A 75 -3.37 -5.59 -4.05
CA CYS A 75 -3.97 -6.81 -4.59
C CYS A 75 -4.21 -7.81 -3.45
N VAL A 76 -5.33 -8.50 -3.51
CA VAL A 76 -5.69 -9.55 -2.55
C VAL A 76 -5.92 -10.83 -3.31
N ASN A 77 -5.21 -11.90 -2.92
CA ASN A 77 -5.37 -13.21 -3.51
C ASN A 77 -5.67 -14.23 -2.41
N GLU A 78 -6.72 -15.02 -2.60
CA GLU A 78 -7.01 -16.12 -1.70
C GLU A 78 -5.98 -17.23 -1.94
N ILE A 79 -5.40 -17.75 -0.85
CA ILE A 79 -4.42 -18.81 -0.89
C ILE A 79 -4.85 -19.97 0.00
N THR A 80 -4.16 -21.11 -0.13
CA THR A 80 -4.44 -22.27 0.72
C THR A 80 -3.74 -22.14 2.07
N ALA A 81 -4.21 -22.91 3.05
CA ALA A 81 -3.57 -22.99 4.36
C ALA A 81 -2.11 -23.45 4.21
N GLU A 82 -1.84 -24.35 3.30
CA GLU A 82 -0.49 -24.86 3.03
C GLU A 82 0.43 -23.72 2.58
N GLU A 83 -0.01 -22.92 1.63
CA GLU A 83 0.74 -21.77 1.14
C GLU A 83 0.98 -20.74 2.26
N TYR A 84 -0.03 -20.49 3.08
CA TYR A 84 0.08 -19.58 4.22
C TYR A 84 1.17 -20.01 5.19
N PHE A 85 1.13 -21.28 5.61
CA PHE A 85 2.10 -21.78 6.59
C PHE A 85 3.50 -21.91 6.00
N GLU A 86 3.62 -22.22 4.72
CA GLU A 86 4.89 -22.31 4.02
C GLU A 86 5.61 -20.93 3.98
N ASN A 87 4.85 -19.85 3.75
CA ASN A 87 5.41 -18.52 3.62
C ASN A 87 5.59 -17.78 4.95
N ASN A 88 4.93 -18.24 6.01
CA ASN A 88 5.03 -17.63 7.34
C ASN A 88 5.89 -18.45 8.32
N SER A 89 6.50 -19.48 7.85
CA SER A 89 7.38 -20.31 8.70
C SER A 89 8.78 -19.74 8.85
#